data_1ea4e4237e7625887c0b6d75f60e9aca
#
_entry.id   1ea4e4237e7625887c0b6d75f60e9aca
#
_cell.length_a   1.000
_cell.length_b   1.000
_cell.length_c   1.000
_cell.angle_alpha   90.00
_cell.angle_beta   90.00
_cell.angle_gamma   90.00
#
_symmetry.space_group_name_H-M   'P 1'
#
loop_
_entity.id
_entity.type
_entity.pdbx_description
1 polymer ?
#
loop_
_entity_poly.entity_id
_entity_poly.type
_entity_poly.pdbx_seq_one_letter_code
_entity_poly.pdbx_strand_id
1 'polypeptide(L)'
;MDDAASGHHLRHVVSDAPRVMVVDGSRLVRRLIGDVLQRELENVQIVPCASIEEAGLALAAGPVDLITTSLALPDGDGIALARTVREAAGQTYVPVIVVSGDAQAHLESRQFTEDVTDYFDKSLGHAALATFIRGYVQPQAIAGARVLYVEDSRVVALATKRMLQRQQLEVLHFVGVEEALEYLESHRGQPDPGTDLVLTDVYLKGELEGSDLLDRLRNDFGYGKRRLPVLVMTGDANLDNQSALLRAGANDLVLKPIEERLLVTKTLFQLRLAKLA
;
A
#
# COMPACT_ATOMS: atom_id res chain seq x y z
N MET A 1 20.24 28.90 -3.08
CA MET A 1 20.09 28.42 -4.49
C MET A 1 20.11 26.92 -4.44
N ASP A 2 19.06 26.27 -3.82
CA ASP A 2 18.98 24.78 -3.69
C ASP A 2 17.56 24.27 -3.42
N ASP A 3 16.53 25.03 -3.84
CA ASP A 3 15.13 24.65 -3.62
C ASP A 3 14.49 23.90 -4.81
N ALA A 4 15.24 23.73 -5.91
CA ALA A 4 14.76 23.07 -7.12
C ALA A 4 14.97 21.54 -7.12
N ALA A 5 15.86 21.00 -6.28
CA ALA A 5 16.17 19.57 -6.24
C ALA A 5 15.13 18.75 -5.45
N SER A 6 14.45 19.36 -4.48
CA SER A 6 13.45 18.70 -3.62
C SER A 6 12.18 18.34 -4.38
N GLY A 7 11.78 19.14 -5.38
CA GLY A 7 10.53 18.92 -6.14
C GLY A 7 10.60 17.78 -7.17
N HIS A 8 11.79 17.40 -7.61
CA HIS A 8 11.93 16.37 -8.66
C HIS A 8 11.72 14.93 -8.14
N HIS A 9 12.04 14.65 -6.87
CA HIS A 9 11.89 13.29 -6.31
C HIS A 9 10.45 12.92 -5.97
N LEU A 10 9.62 13.89 -5.58
CA LEU A 10 8.18 13.66 -5.35
C LEU A 10 7.43 13.33 -6.65
N ARG A 11 7.89 13.85 -7.79
CA ARG A 11 7.27 13.60 -9.11
C ARG A 11 7.34 12.15 -9.57
N HIS A 12 8.26 11.34 -9.04
CA HIS A 12 8.32 9.91 -9.35
C HIS A 12 7.35 9.05 -8.52
N VAL A 13 6.90 9.56 -7.37
CA VAL A 13 6.03 8.83 -6.43
C VAL A 13 4.59 9.31 -6.51
N VAL A 14 4.39 10.60 -6.74
CA VAL A 14 3.07 11.25 -6.83
C VAL A 14 3.00 12.01 -8.14
N SER A 15 1.99 11.73 -8.96
CA SER A 15 1.73 12.49 -10.18
C SER A 15 0.96 13.76 -9.86
N ASP A 16 1.39 14.91 -10.40
CA ASP A 16 0.65 16.18 -10.29
C ASP A 16 -0.73 16.11 -10.98
N ALA A 17 -0.89 15.15 -11.91
CA ALA A 17 -2.13 14.87 -12.63
C ALA A 17 -2.32 13.34 -12.70
N PRO A 18 -2.74 12.68 -11.60
CA PRO A 18 -2.82 11.24 -11.55
C PRO A 18 -3.82 10.69 -12.57
N ARG A 19 -3.42 9.66 -13.29
CA ARG A 19 -4.26 8.94 -14.25
C ARG A 19 -4.86 7.71 -13.58
N VAL A 20 -6.16 7.76 -13.30
CA VAL A 20 -6.90 6.67 -12.66
C VAL A 20 -7.75 5.94 -13.69
N MET A 21 -7.46 4.68 -13.91
CA MET A 21 -8.26 3.81 -14.77
C MET A 21 -9.44 3.25 -13.97
N VAL A 22 -10.63 3.37 -14.52
CA VAL A 22 -11.87 2.85 -13.92
C VAL A 22 -12.47 1.80 -14.86
N VAL A 23 -12.36 0.53 -14.46
CA VAL A 23 -12.80 -0.61 -15.25
C VAL A 23 -14.07 -1.21 -14.63
N ASP A 24 -15.19 -1.07 -15.31
CA ASP A 24 -16.48 -1.63 -14.89
C ASP A 24 -17.38 -1.80 -16.12
N GLY A 25 -18.10 -2.90 -16.26
CA GLY A 25 -19.02 -3.14 -17.38
C GLY A 25 -20.16 -2.12 -17.45
N SER A 26 -20.55 -1.52 -16.33
CA SER A 26 -21.62 -0.54 -16.25
C SER A 26 -21.14 0.89 -16.58
N ARG A 27 -21.65 1.45 -17.67
CA ARG A 27 -21.37 2.87 -18.03
C ARG A 27 -21.76 3.85 -16.91
N LEU A 28 -22.86 3.56 -16.22
CA LEU A 28 -23.33 4.40 -15.11
C LEU A 28 -22.34 4.38 -13.95
N VAL A 29 -21.84 3.20 -13.56
CA VAL A 29 -20.87 3.06 -12.48
C VAL A 29 -19.56 3.74 -12.82
N ARG A 30 -19.02 3.55 -14.03
CA ARG A 30 -17.80 4.25 -14.48
C ARG A 30 -17.95 5.77 -14.39
N ARG A 31 -19.11 6.30 -14.82
CA ARG A 31 -19.40 7.74 -14.74
C ARG A 31 -19.48 8.23 -13.30
N LEU A 32 -20.21 7.53 -12.43
CA LEU A 32 -20.37 7.91 -11.02
C LEU A 32 -19.02 7.92 -10.28
N ILE A 33 -18.20 6.90 -10.49
CA ILE A 33 -16.84 6.83 -9.91
C ILE A 33 -16.00 7.99 -10.47
N GLY A 34 -16.01 8.19 -11.79
CA GLY A 34 -15.26 9.27 -12.44
C GLY A 34 -15.66 10.66 -11.92
N ASP A 35 -16.96 10.96 -11.85
CA ASP A 35 -17.48 12.24 -11.37
C ASP A 35 -17.09 12.51 -9.89
N VAL A 36 -17.07 11.48 -9.06
CA VAL A 36 -16.64 11.62 -7.66
C VAL A 36 -15.14 11.81 -7.57
N LEU A 37 -14.34 11.04 -8.31
CA LEU A 37 -12.88 11.20 -8.32
C LEU A 37 -12.47 12.59 -8.80
N GLN A 38 -13.11 13.13 -9.86
CA GLN A 38 -12.83 14.47 -10.37
C GLN A 38 -13.17 15.60 -9.38
N ARG A 39 -14.15 15.39 -8.50
CA ARG A 39 -14.48 16.36 -7.44
C ARG A 39 -13.53 16.29 -6.25
N GLU A 40 -13.04 15.10 -5.95
CA GLU A 40 -12.28 14.82 -4.71
C GLU A 40 -10.77 14.85 -4.91
N LEU A 41 -10.29 14.68 -6.14
CA LEU A 41 -8.87 14.64 -6.48
C LEU A 41 -8.50 15.80 -7.41
N GLU A 42 -7.43 16.49 -7.07
CA GLU A 42 -6.92 17.57 -7.90
C GLU A 42 -6.32 17.02 -9.20
N ASN A 43 -6.65 17.64 -10.32
CA ASN A 43 -6.09 17.37 -11.65
C ASN A 43 -6.18 15.89 -12.11
N VAL A 44 -7.05 15.07 -11.52
CA VAL A 44 -7.16 13.66 -11.88
C VAL A 44 -7.65 13.48 -13.33
N GLN A 45 -6.99 12.60 -14.06
CA GLN A 45 -7.38 12.15 -15.38
C GLN A 45 -8.05 10.77 -15.27
N ILE A 46 -9.32 10.67 -15.65
CA ILE A 46 -10.06 9.40 -15.63
C ILE A 46 -9.90 8.69 -16.96
N VAL A 47 -9.52 7.42 -16.90
CA VAL A 47 -9.45 6.51 -18.05
C VAL A 47 -10.55 5.46 -17.89
N PRO A 48 -11.76 5.69 -18.43
CA PRO A 48 -12.86 4.75 -18.28
C PRO A 48 -12.73 3.60 -19.28
N CYS A 49 -12.83 2.35 -18.81
CA CYS A 49 -12.79 1.15 -19.62
C CYS A 49 -13.99 0.23 -19.29
N ALA A 50 -14.62 -0.34 -20.30
CA ALA A 50 -15.78 -1.20 -20.13
C ALA A 50 -15.42 -2.69 -19.97
N SER A 51 -14.19 -3.06 -20.32
CA SER A 51 -13.74 -4.44 -20.43
C SER A 51 -12.24 -4.56 -20.16
N ILE A 52 -11.74 -5.79 -20.04
CA ILE A 52 -10.31 -6.11 -19.97
C ILE A 52 -9.60 -5.68 -21.25
N GLU A 53 -10.24 -5.92 -22.40
CA GLU A 53 -9.70 -5.54 -23.71
C GLU A 53 -9.48 -4.02 -23.81
N GLU A 54 -10.49 -3.21 -23.46
CA GLU A 54 -10.36 -1.74 -23.43
C GLU A 54 -9.27 -1.28 -22.46
N ALA A 55 -9.19 -1.91 -21.29
CA ALA A 55 -8.14 -1.62 -20.31
C ALA A 55 -6.75 -1.93 -20.87
N GLY A 56 -6.57 -3.05 -21.56
CA GLY A 56 -5.32 -3.42 -22.23
C GLY A 56 -4.89 -2.41 -23.28
N LEU A 57 -5.83 -1.94 -24.13
CA LEU A 57 -5.56 -0.90 -25.11
C LEU A 57 -5.16 0.43 -24.46
N ALA A 58 -5.83 0.79 -23.37
CA ALA A 58 -5.51 2.01 -22.63
C ALA A 58 -4.13 1.95 -21.94
N LEU A 59 -3.74 0.77 -21.42
CA LEU A 59 -2.40 0.53 -20.86
C LEU A 59 -1.31 0.62 -21.92
N ALA A 60 -1.57 0.14 -23.13
CA ALA A 60 -0.64 0.27 -24.26
C ALA A 60 -0.50 1.73 -24.74
N ALA A 61 -1.52 2.55 -24.53
CA ALA A 61 -1.51 3.97 -24.89
C ALA A 61 -0.75 4.87 -23.91
N GLY A 62 -0.47 4.39 -22.70
CA GLY A 62 0.34 5.11 -21.72
C GLY A 62 0.14 4.66 -20.27
N PRO A 63 1.04 5.07 -19.37
CA PRO A 63 1.03 4.64 -17.98
C PRO A 63 -0.19 5.17 -17.24
N VAL A 64 -0.63 4.43 -16.23
CA VAL A 64 -1.64 4.85 -15.25
C VAL A 64 -1.07 4.77 -13.83
N ASP A 65 -1.63 5.56 -12.91
CA ASP A 65 -1.17 5.64 -11.54
C ASP A 65 -1.94 4.72 -10.59
N LEU A 66 -3.15 4.32 -10.99
CA LEU A 66 -4.00 3.40 -10.26
C LEU A 66 -5.08 2.81 -11.17
N ILE A 67 -5.47 1.58 -10.90
CA ILE A 67 -6.57 0.91 -11.57
C ILE A 67 -7.60 0.51 -10.50
N THR A 68 -8.87 0.89 -10.73
CA THR A 68 -10.01 0.27 -10.04
C THR A 68 -10.68 -0.67 -11.02
N THR A 69 -11.05 -1.86 -10.58
CA THR A 69 -11.74 -2.83 -11.42
C THR A 69 -12.91 -3.47 -10.69
N SER A 70 -14.01 -3.71 -11.38
CA SER A 70 -15.07 -4.59 -10.89
C SER A 70 -14.58 -6.03 -10.91
N LEU A 71 -15.04 -6.86 -9.97
CA LEU A 71 -14.72 -8.29 -9.99
C LEU A 71 -15.29 -8.97 -11.25
N ALA A 72 -16.53 -8.64 -11.62
CA ALA A 72 -17.17 -9.17 -12.83
C ALA A 72 -17.10 -8.16 -13.97
N LEU A 73 -16.49 -8.53 -15.08
CA LEU A 73 -16.39 -7.75 -16.31
C LEU A 73 -17.03 -8.55 -17.47
N PRO A 74 -17.44 -7.87 -18.58
CA PRO A 74 -18.10 -8.54 -19.70
C PRO A 74 -17.28 -9.64 -20.37
N ASP A 75 -15.96 -9.51 -20.33
CA ASP A 75 -14.98 -10.38 -21.00
C ASP A 75 -14.07 -11.15 -20.02
N GLY A 76 -14.39 -11.13 -18.71
CA GLY A 76 -13.62 -11.85 -17.69
C GLY A 76 -13.84 -11.33 -16.29
N ASP A 77 -12.84 -11.48 -15.43
CA ASP A 77 -12.87 -10.96 -14.08
C ASP A 77 -11.74 -9.95 -13.82
N GLY A 78 -11.93 -9.11 -12.79
CA GLY A 78 -10.97 -8.07 -12.44
C GLY A 78 -9.63 -8.61 -11.94
N ILE A 79 -9.55 -9.87 -11.49
CA ILE A 79 -8.32 -10.53 -11.09
C ILE A 79 -7.49 -10.88 -12.32
N ALA A 80 -8.14 -11.34 -13.40
CA ALA A 80 -7.46 -11.58 -14.68
C ALA A 80 -6.86 -10.28 -15.23
N LEU A 81 -7.59 -9.16 -15.13
CA LEU A 81 -7.04 -7.84 -15.47
C LEU A 81 -5.81 -7.50 -14.61
N ALA A 82 -5.88 -7.71 -13.29
CA ALA A 82 -4.76 -7.44 -12.40
C ALA A 82 -3.50 -8.22 -12.83
N ARG A 83 -3.65 -9.50 -13.20
CA ARG A 83 -2.56 -10.31 -13.74
C ARG A 83 -1.97 -9.71 -15.02
N THR A 84 -2.81 -9.30 -15.97
CA THR A 84 -2.35 -8.64 -17.20
C THR A 84 -1.55 -7.37 -16.90
N VAL A 85 -1.96 -6.60 -15.90
CA VAL A 85 -1.21 -5.39 -15.45
C VAL A 85 0.17 -5.77 -14.91
N ARG A 86 0.28 -6.87 -14.14
CA ARG A 86 1.56 -7.32 -13.59
C ARG A 86 2.52 -7.81 -14.67
N GLU A 87 2.00 -8.34 -15.77
CA GLU A 87 2.78 -8.77 -16.92
C GLU A 87 3.19 -7.61 -17.84
N ALA A 88 2.53 -6.46 -17.74
CA ALA A 88 2.81 -5.29 -18.56
C ALA A 88 4.09 -4.58 -18.14
N ALA A 89 5.06 -4.51 -19.03
CA ALA A 89 6.33 -3.84 -18.78
C ALA A 89 6.12 -2.38 -18.33
N GLY A 90 6.78 -1.99 -17.23
CA GLY A 90 6.72 -0.65 -16.66
C GLY A 90 5.45 -0.32 -15.87
N GLN A 91 4.53 -1.27 -15.70
CA GLN A 91 3.28 -1.08 -14.93
C GLN A 91 3.05 -2.15 -13.85
N THR A 92 4.02 -3.00 -13.63
CA THR A 92 3.94 -4.12 -12.67
C THR A 92 3.64 -3.69 -11.23
N TYR A 93 3.93 -2.45 -10.87
CA TYR A 93 3.73 -1.88 -9.54
C TYR A 93 2.52 -0.94 -9.43
N VAL A 94 1.72 -0.79 -10.49
CA VAL A 94 0.52 0.05 -10.43
C VAL A 94 -0.49 -0.57 -9.46
N PRO A 95 -1.01 0.18 -8.46
CA PRO A 95 -2.05 -0.34 -7.58
C PRO A 95 -3.28 -0.77 -8.37
N VAL A 96 -3.72 -2.01 -8.16
CA VAL A 96 -4.97 -2.55 -8.71
C VAL A 96 -5.92 -2.83 -7.56
N ILE A 97 -7.03 -2.10 -7.52
CA ILE A 97 -8.05 -2.18 -6.47
C ILE A 97 -9.30 -2.84 -7.04
N VAL A 98 -9.67 -3.98 -6.49
CA VAL A 98 -10.92 -4.65 -6.84
C VAL A 98 -12.06 -4.05 -6.04
N VAL A 99 -13.08 -3.51 -6.72
CA VAL A 99 -14.27 -2.89 -6.13
C VAL A 99 -15.44 -3.86 -6.24
N SER A 100 -15.86 -4.46 -5.12
CA SER A 100 -16.85 -5.53 -5.09
C SER A 100 -17.87 -5.35 -3.96
N GLY A 101 -19.11 -5.84 -4.16
CA GLY A 101 -20.10 -5.95 -3.08
C GLY A 101 -19.78 -7.04 -2.05
N ASP A 102 -18.97 -8.02 -2.44
CA ASP A 102 -18.53 -9.14 -1.60
C ASP A 102 -17.09 -8.96 -1.09
N ALA A 103 -16.59 -7.71 -1.07
CA ALA A 103 -15.22 -7.41 -0.65
C ALA A 103 -14.91 -7.95 0.75
N GLN A 104 -15.90 -7.95 1.67
CA GLN A 104 -15.73 -8.48 3.02
C GLN A 104 -15.38 -9.98 3.00
N ALA A 105 -16.06 -10.79 2.20
CA ALA A 105 -15.78 -12.22 2.08
C ALA A 105 -14.38 -12.47 1.48
N HIS A 106 -13.97 -11.66 0.50
CA HIS A 106 -12.64 -11.71 -0.09
C HIS A 106 -11.56 -11.20 0.87
N LEU A 107 -11.85 -10.17 1.69
CA LEU A 107 -10.97 -9.69 2.75
C LEU A 107 -10.82 -10.70 3.89
N GLU A 108 -11.86 -11.45 4.22
CA GLU A 108 -11.84 -12.49 5.27
C GLU A 108 -11.18 -13.78 4.79
N SER A 109 -11.46 -14.22 3.58
CA SER A 109 -10.79 -15.37 2.95
C SER A 109 -9.36 -15.04 2.50
N ARG A 110 -9.06 -13.74 2.33
CA ARG A 110 -7.79 -13.16 1.91
C ARG A 110 -7.04 -14.04 0.90
N GLN A 111 -7.72 -14.46 -0.12
CA GLN A 111 -7.06 -14.93 -1.33
C GLN A 111 -6.48 -13.67 -2.03
N PHE A 112 -5.44 -13.10 -1.42
CA PHE A 112 -4.62 -12.13 -2.11
C PHE A 112 -3.92 -12.88 -3.23
N THR A 113 -4.40 -12.71 -4.44
CA THR A 113 -3.55 -12.99 -5.58
C THR A 113 -2.45 -11.95 -5.55
N GLU A 114 -1.20 -12.30 -5.86
CA GLU A 114 -0.06 -11.36 -5.96
C GLU A 114 -0.38 -10.15 -6.84
N ASP A 115 -1.37 -10.30 -7.70
CA ASP A 115 -1.74 -9.35 -8.72
C ASP A 115 -2.59 -8.19 -8.19
N VAL A 116 -3.45 -8.44 -7.18
CA VAL A 116 -4.38 -7.45 -6.61
C VAL A 116 -3.73 -6.72 -5.44
N THR A 117 -3.71 -5.39 -5.50
CA THR A 117 -3.14 -4.58 -4.42
C THR A 117 -4.09 -4.49 -3.22
N ASP A 118 -5.38 -4.29 -3.48
CA ASP A 118 -6.37 -4.14 -2.41
C ASP A 118 -7.80 -4.38 -2.92
N TYR A 119 -8.73 -4.52 -1.96
CA TYR A 119 -10.16 -4.68 -2.20
C TYR A 119 -10.92 -3.55 -1.54
N PHE A 120 -11.96 -3.05 -2.22
CA PHE A 120 -12.85 -2.02 -1.69
C PHE A 120 -14.30 -2.49 -1.72
N ASP A 121 -15.00 -2.34 -0.60
CA ASP A 121 -16.42 -2.68 -0.50
C ASP A 121 -17.30 -1.59 -1.11
N LYS A 122 -18.07 -1.95 -2.15
CA LYS A 122 -19.02 -1.05 -2.82
C LYS A 122 -20.08 -0.47 -1.87
N SER A 123 -20.42 -1.17 -0.79
CA SER A 123 -21.42 -0.74 0.17
C SER A 123 -21.04 0.54 0.93
N LEU A 124 -19.73 0.83 1.01
CA LEU A 124 -19.19 2.05 1.62
C LEU A 124 -19.44 3.31 0.78
N GLY A 125 -19.86 3.14 -0.47
CA GLY A 125 -20.22 4.23 -1.39
C GLY A 125 -19.05 4.90 -2.11
N HIS A 126 -19.37 5.69 -3.12
CA HIS A 126 -18.36 6.27 -4.03
C HIS A 126 -17.48 7.34 -3.36
N ALA A 127 -18.01 8.10 -2.39
CA ALA A 127 -17.21 9.10 -1.66
C ALA A 127 -16.10 8.43 -0.82
N ALA A 128 -16.42 7.32 -0.16
CA ALA A 128 -15.43 6.52 0.57
C ALA A 128 -14.40 5.92 -0.40
N LEU A 129 -14.82 5.45 -1.58
CA LEU A 129 -13.91 4.98 -2.62
C LEU A 129 -12.95 6.08 -3.08
N ALA A 130 -13.43 7.29 -3.31
CA ALA A 130 -12.58 8.41 -3.71
C ALA A 130 -11.54 8.76 -2.62
N THR A 131 -11.95 8.76 -1.36
CA THR A 131 -11.02 8.96 -0.23
C THR A 131 -9.97 7.86 -0.16
N PHE A 132 -10.38 6.62 -0.40
CA PHE A 132 -9.49 5.46 -0.45
C PHE A 132 -8.47 5.58 -1.59
N ILE A 133 -8.93 5.89 -2.80
CA ILE A 133 -8.08 6.10 -3.98
C ILE A 133 -7.11 7.26 -3.77
N ARG A 134 -7.56 8.36 -3.16
CA ARG A 134 -6.69 9.50 -2.83
C ARG A 134 -5.48 9.07 -2.01
N GLY A 135 -5.65 8.14 -1.08
CA GLY A 135 -4.56 7.58 -0.28
C GLY A 135 -3.46 6.95 -1.13
N TYR A 136 -3.78 6.44 -2.31
CA TYR A 136 -2.83 5.83 -3.24
C TYR A 136 -2.20 6.82 -4.21
N VAL A 137 -3.01 7.71 -4.82
CA VAL A 137 -2.55 8.55 -5.94
C VAL A 137 -2.08 9.94 -5.53
N GLN A 138 -2.56 10.45 -4.40
CA GLN A 138 -2.17 11.75 -3.84
C GLN A 138 -1.91 11.60 -2.32
N PRO A 139 -0.97 10.75 -1.91
CA PRO A 139 -0.63 10.61 -0.51
C PRO A 139 -0.05 11.94 0.00
N GLN A 140 -0.68 12.53 1.01
CA GLN A 140 -0.13 13.72 1.65
C GLN A 140 1.08 13.30 2.48
N ALA A 141 2.18 14.04 2.35
CA ALA A 141 3.33 13.87 3.21
C ALA A 141 2.92 14.07 4.69
N ILE A 142 3.30 13.13 5.54
CA ILE A 142 3.09 13.22 6.98
C ILE A 142 4.46 13.52 7.59
N ALA A 143 4.89 14.78 7.45
CA ALA A 143 6.20 15.20 7.93
C ALA A 143 6.39 14.85 9.41
N GLY A 144 7.58 14.32 9.74
CA GLY A 144 7.96 13.94 11.09
C GLY A 144 7.27 12.67 11.62
N ALA A 145 6.50 11.93 10.80
CA ALA A 145 6.01 10.63 11.23
C ALA A 145 7.18 9.64 11.36
N ARG A 146 7.16 8.88 12.45
CA ARG A 146 8.25 7.98 12.84
C ARG A 146 7.97 6.57 12.33
N VAL A 147 8.94 6.01 11.63
CA VAL A 147 8.92 4.62 11.16
C VAL A 147 9.98 3.83 11.90
N LEU A 148 9.56 2.88 12.73
CA LEU A 148 10.45 1.90 13.30
C LEU A 148 10.73 0.85 12.22
N TYR A 149 12.00 0.72 11.85
CA TYR A 149 12.42 -0.12 10.74
C TYR A 149 13.42 -1.18 11.20
N VAL A 150 13.12 -2.46 10.98
CA VAL A 150 13.97 -3.60 11.36
C VAL A 150 14.47 -4.30 10.10
N GLU A 151 15.80 -4.31 9.92
CA GLU A 151 16.49 -4.91 8.77
C GLU A 151 17.96 -5.15 9.11
N ASP A 152 18.45 -6.36 8.93
CA ASP A 152 19.83 -6.74 9.25
C ASP A 152 20.82 -6.51 8.10
N SER A 153 20.32 -6.37 6.87
CA SER A 153 21.15 -6.05 5.72
C SER A 153 21.45 -4.55 5.64
N ARG A 154 22.71 -4.17 5.91
CA ARG A 154 23.13 -2.76 5.84
C ARG A 154 22.83 -2.08 4.51
N VAL A 155 22.92 -2.82 3.41
CA VAL A 155 22.69 -2.27 2.07
C VAL A 155 21.19 -1.98 1.87
N VAL A 156 20.33 -2.93 2.22
CA VAL A 156 18.88 -2.79 2.14
C VAL A 156 18.42 -1.70 3.11
N ALA A 157 18.89 -1.72 4.35
CA ALA A 157 18.56 -0.73 5.37
C ALA A 157 18.88 0.70 4.91
N LEU A 158 20.08 0.93 4.37
CA LEU A 158 20.48 2.26 3.92
C LEU A 158 19.64 2.75 2.73
N ALA A 159 19.36 1.88 1.76
CA ALA A 159 18.55 2.21 0.60
C ALA A 159 17.10 2.55 1.03
N THR A 160 16.45 1.66 1.79
CA THR A 160 15.09 1.84 2.29
C THR A 160 14.95 3.07 3.18
N LYS A 161 15.90 3.29 4.10
CA LYS A 161 15.92 4.48 4.95
C LYS A 161 15.96 5.77 4.12
N ARG A 162 16.77 5.82 3.07
CA ARG A 162 16.83 6.98 2.17
C ARG A 162 15.53 7.23 1.43
N MET A 163 14.86 6.16 0.96
CA MET A 163 13.55 6.27 0.29
C MET A 163 12.51 6.91 1.22
N LEU A 164 12.43 6.46 2.46
CA LEU A 164 11.48 6.98 3.45
C LEU A 164 11.84 8.41 3.92
N GLN A 165 13.11 8.69 4.15
CA GLN A 165 13.57 10.02 4.56
C GLN A 165 13.33 11.11 3.51
N ARG A 166 13.36 10.77 2.20
CA ARG A 166 12.95 11.69 1.13
C ARG A 166 11.49 12.14 1.25
N GLN A 167 10.66 11.35 1.93
CA GLN A 167 9.27 11.68 2.23
C GLN A 167 9.09 12.41 3.57
N GLN A 168 10.19 12.97 4.12
CA GLN A 168 10.20 13.67 5.40
C GLN A 168 9.78 12.78 6.59
N LEU A 169 9.94 11.46 6.47
CA LEU A 169 9.71 10.51 7.55
C LEU A 169 10.97 10.36 8.41
N GLU A 170 10.77 10.26 9.72
CA GLU A 170 11.82 9.90 10.66
C GLU A 170 11.95 8.38 10.72
N VAL A 171 13.15 7.84 10.49
CA VAL A 171 13.38 6.40 10.46
C VAL A 171 14.28 5.98 11.60
N LEU A 172 13.70 5.24 12.54
CA LEU A 172 14.37 4.56 13.65
C LEU A 172 14.75 3.16 13.19
N HIS A 173 16.02 2.93 12.88
CA HIS A 173 16.48 1.66 12.32
C HIS A 173 17.12 0.79 13.40
N PHE A 174 16.69 -0.45 13.46
CA PHE A 174 17.21 -1.53 14.32
C PHE A 174 17.70 -2.69 13.45
N VAL A 175 18.76 -3.35 13.89
CA VAL A 175 19.36 -4.48 13.16
C VAL A 175 18.64 -5.80 13.49
N GLY A 176 18.09 -5.91 14.70
CA GLY A 176 17.38 -7.08 15.18
C GLY A 176 16.07 -6.76 15.87
N VAL A 177 15.24 -7.77 16.00
CA VAL A 177 13.93 -7.67 16.66
C VAL A 177 14.07 -7.37 18.14
N GLU A 178 15.08 -7.91 18.79
CA GLU A 178 15.34 -7.76 20.21
C GLU A 178 15.53 -6.28 20.60
N GLU A 179 16.36 -5.55 19.85
CA GLU A 179 16.59 -4.11 20.06
C GLU A 179 15.32 -3.30 19.81
N ALA A 180 14.55 -3.66 18.78
CA ALA A 180 13.29 -3.00 18.47
C ALA A 180 12.25 -3.23 19.59
N LEU A 181 12.20 -4.43 20.15
CA LEU A 181 11.32 -4.74 21.28
C LEU A 181 11.71 -4.00 22.55
N GLU A 182 13.01 -3.89 22.87
CA GLU A 182 13.48 -3.08 24.00
C GLU A 182 13.05 -1.62 23.86
N TYR A 183 13.18 -1.05 22.67
CA TYR A 183 12.71 0.29 22.40
C TYR A 183 11.20 0.43 22.61
N LEU A 184 10.40 -0.48 22.06
CA LEU A 184 8.94 -0.47 22.21
C LEU A 184 8.50 -0.70 23.66
N GLU A 185 9.18 -1.56 24.41
CA GLU A 185 8.90 -1.80 25.83
C GLU A 185 9.14 -0.54 26.67
N SER A 186 10.15 0.26 26.33
CA SER A 186 10.41 1.54 27.01
C SER A 186 9.26 2.56 26.84
N HIS A 187 8.40 2.37 25.84
CA HIS A 187 7.21 3.22 25.56
C HIS A 187 5.90 2.52 25.94
N ARG A 188 5.96 1.31 26.51
CA ARG A 188 4.77 0.55 26.86
C ARG A 188 3.91 1.28 27.90
N GLY A 189 2.61 1.29 27.66
CA GLY A 189 1.65 1.98 28.53
C GLY A 189 1.63 3.50 28.39
N GLN A 190 2.47 4.08 27.53
CA GLN A 190 2.41 5.50 27.19
C GLN A 190 1.33 5.73 26.09
N PRO A 191 0.74 6.93 26.03
CA PRO A 191 -0.16 7.30 24.93
C PRO A 191 0.51 7.22 23.57
N ASP A 192 1.81 7.51 23.51
CA ASP A 192 2.66 7.44 22.31
C ASP A 192 3.51 6.17 22.35
N PRO A 193 3.36 5.25 21.38
CA PRO A 193 4.16 4.01 21.31
C PRO A 193 5.61 4.25 20.86
N GLY A 194 6.06 5.49 20.71
CA GLY A 194 7.41 5.83 20.23
C GLY A 194 7.58 5.77 18.71
N THR A 195 6.59 5.25 18.00
CA THR A 195 6.59 5.15 16.54
C THR A 195 5.18 5.19 15.98
N ASP A 196 5.02 5.63 14.74
CA ASP A 196 3.73 5.74 14.05
C ASP A 196 3.47 4.55 13.09
N LEU A 197 4.53 3.80 12.72
CA LEU A 197 4.47 2.62 11.86
C LEU A 197 5.68 1.73 12.11
N VAL A 198 5.48 0.43 12.00
CA VAL A 198 6.56 -0.57 11.99
C VAL A 198 6.72 -1.11 10.57
N LEU A 199 7.97 -1.11 10.09
CA LEU A 199 8.41 -1.77 8.86
C LEU A 199 9.43 -2.83 9.25
N THR A 200 9.21 -4.10 8.94
CA THR A 200 10.13 -5.17 9.33
C THR A 200 10.37 -6.17 8.21
N ASP A 201 11.60 -6.64 8.06
CA ASP A 201 11.84 -7.87 7.30
C ASP A 201 11.24 -9.07 8.04
N VAL A 202 10.86 -10.12 7.31
CA VAL A 202 10.46 -11.41 7.90
C VAL A 202 11.66 -12.12 8.48
N TYR A 203 12.67 -12.33 7.64
CA TYR A 203 13.86 -13.12 7.97
C TYR A 203 14.98 -12.21 8.43
N LEU A 204 15.24 -12.20 9.71
CA LEU A 204 16.27 -11.41 10.37
C LEU A 204 17.29 -12.32 11.03
N LYS A 205 18.53 -11.84 11.18
CA LYS A 205 19.54 -12.52 11.98
C LYS A 205 19.28 -12.25 13.45
N GLY A 206 19.16 -13.29 14.25
CA GLY A 206 18.87 -13.22 15.67
C GLY A 206 18.13 -14.45 16.15
N GLU A 207 17.61 -14.41 17.36
CA GLU A 207 16.73 -15.45 17.90
C GLU A 207 15.26 -15.23 17.50
N LEU A 208 14.91 -13.96 17.18
CA LEU A 208 13.57 -13.55 16.82
C LEU A 208 13.49 -13.07 15.35
N GLU A 209 12.40 -13.42 14.70
CA GLU A 209 12.09 -13.01 13.33
C GLU A 209 11.07 -11.86 13.31
N GLY A 210 10.85 -11.24 12.14
CA GLY A 210 9.85 -10.20 11.98
C GLY A 210 8.41 -10.66 12.26
N SER A 211 8.13 -11.95 12.08
CA SER A 211 6.87 -12.57 12.50
C SER A 211 6.67 -12.57 14.01
N ASP A 212 7.74 -12.76 14.79
CA ASP A 212 7.70 -12.71 16.26
C ASP A 212 7.45 -11.26 16.73
N LEU A 213 8.08 -10.28 16.07
CA LEU A 213 7.80 -8.88 16.34
C LEU A 213 6.33 -8.55 16.10
N LEU A 214 5.78 -9.01 14.97
CA LEU A 214 4.37 -8.81 14.64
C LEU A 214 3.45 -9.43 15.69
N ASP A 215 3.72 -10.68 16.09
CA ASP A 215 2.93 -11.38 17.10
C ASP A 215 2.94 -10.64 18.44
N ARG A 216 4.11 -10.25 18.92
CA ARG A 216 4.23 -9.47 20.16
C ARG A 216 3.52 -8.14 20.11
N LEU A 217 3.61 -7.41 19.00
CA LEU A 217 2.87 -6.15 18.83
C LEU A 217 1.36 -6.32 18.94
N ARG A 218 0.82 -7.42 18.39
CA ARG A 218 -0.62 -7.70 18.38
C ARG A 218 -1.11 -8.31 19.69
N ASN A 219 -0.39 -9.26 20.23
CA ASN A 219 -0.84 -10.07 21.36
C ASN A 219 -0.30 -9.58 22.72
N ASP A 220 0.99 -9.21 22.81
CA ASP A 220 1.59 -8.80 24.10
C ASP A 220 1.40 -7.29 24.37
N PHE A 221 1.64 -6.44 23.35
CA PHE A 221 1.46 -5.00 23.48
C PHE A 221 0.00 -4.56 23.24
N GLY A 222 -0.81 -5.38 22.58
CA GLY A 222 -2.21 -5.10 22.30
C GLY A 222 -2.42 -3.98 21.26
N TYR A 223 -1.40 -3.67 20.45
CA TYR A 223 -1.55 -2.66 19.40
C TYR A 223 -2.32 -3.21 18.20
N GLY A 224 -3.56 -2.77 18.02
CA GLY A 224 -4.36 -3.07 16.84
C GLY A 224 -3.80 -2.43 15.56
N LYS A 225 -4.24 -2.93 14.39
CA LYS A 225 -3.78 -2.49 13.07
C LYS A 225 -3.90 -0.98 12.81
N ARG A 226 -4.91 -0.33 13.41
CA ARG A 226 -5.13 1.12 13.29
C ARG A 226 -4.23 1.91 14.24
N ARG A 227 -3.98 1.37 15.43
CA ARG A 227 -3.16 2.03 16.45
C ARG A 227 -1.69 2.07 16.05
N LEU A 228 -1.16 0.93 15.59
CA LEU A 228 0.22 0.79 15.14
C LEU A 228 0.26 -0.11 13.90
N PRO A 229 0.23 0.47 12.70
CA PRO A 229 0.33 -0.30 11.47
C PRO A 229 1.69 -0.97 11.34
N VAL A 230 1.68 -2.21 10.82
CA VAL A 230 2.88 -3.01 10.54
C VAL A 230 2.90 -3.39 9.07
N LEU A 231 3.94 -2.97 8.38
CA LEU A 231 4.30 -3.42 7.04
C LEU A 231 5.40 -4.47 7.15
N VAL A 232 5.20 -5.60 6.49
CA VAL A 232 6.18 -6.68 6.49
C VAL A 232 6.83 -6.80 5.12
N MET A 233 8.15 -6.75 5.08
CA MET A 233 8.94 -6.95 3.86
C MET A 233 9.24 -8.43 3.71
N THR A 234 9.00 -9.00 2.54
CA THR A 234 9.25 -10.41 2.27
C THR A 234 9.74 -10.65 0.84
N GLY A 235 10.68 -11.58 0.69
CA GLY A 235 11.08 -12.15 -0.60
C GLY A 235 10.40 -13.48 -0.89
N ASP A 236 9.53 -13.94 0.00
CA ASP A 236 8.83 -15.20 -0.17
C ASP A 236 7.65 -15.04 -1.15
N ALA A 237 7.72 -15.76 -2.25
CA ALA A 237 6.67 -15.79 -3.27
C ALA A 237 5.50 -16.75 -2.91
N ASN A 238 5.58 -17.48 -1.79
CA ASN A 238 4.52 -18.38 -1.37
C ASN A 238 3.33 -17.61 -0.81
N LEU A 239 2.19 -17.71 -1.48
CA LEU A 239 0.96 -17.00 -1.12
C LEU A 239 0.39 -17.42 0.24
N ASP A 240 0.57 -18.69 0.65
CA ASP A 240 0.09 -19.18 1.95
C ASP A 240 0.88 -18.52 3.09
N ASN A 241 2.21 -18.37 2.93
CA ASN A 241 3.07 -17.68 3.88
C ASN A 241 2.73 -16.19 3.94
N GLN A 242 2.52 -15.54 2.81
CA GLN A 242 2.08 -14.14 2.75
C GLN A 242 0.71 -13.95 3.44
N SER A 243 -0.24 -14.84 3.15
CA SER A 243 -1.56 -14.83 3.77
C SER A 243 -1.48 -15.07 5.29
N ALA A 244 -0.54 -15.91 5.75
CA ALA A 244 -0.31 -16.14 7.17
C ALA A 244 0.13 -14.87 7.90
N LEU A 245 1.07 -14.09 7.33
CA LEU A 245 1.50 -12.80 7.88
C LEU A 245 0.35 -11.79 8.00
N LEU A 246 -0.51 -11.73 6.99
CA LEU A 246 -1.67 -10.84 7.02
C LEU A 246 -2.72 -11.28 8.06
N ARG A 247 -2.94 -12.60 8.22
CA ARG A 247 -3.80 -13.17 9.28
C ARG A 247 -3.20 -12.94 10.67
N ALA A 248 -1.88 -13.01 10.81
CA ALA A 248 -1.18 -12.69 12.06
C ALA A 248 -1.28 -11.20 12.45
N GLY A 249 -1.77 -10.35 11.55
CA GLY A 249 -2.07 -8.96 11.85
C GLY A 249 -1.19 -7.93 11.14
N ALA A 250 -0.37 -8.31 10.15
CA ALA A 250 0.26 -7.35 9.28
C ALA A 250 -0.80 -6.50 8.57
N ASN A 251 -0.52 -5.21 8.37
CA ASN A 251 -1.41 -4.32 7.62
C ASN A 251 -1.29 -4.56 6.13
N ASP A 252 -0.04 -4.74 5.66
CA ASP A 252 0.26 -5.01 4.26
C ASP A 252 1.66 -5.60 4.12
N LEU A 253 1.99 -6.06 2.91
CA LEU A 253 3.28 -6.64 2.58
C LEU A 253 4.01 -5.76 1.55
N VAL A 254 5.34 -5.70 1.68
CA VAL A 254 6.23 -5.11 0.68
C VAL A 254 7.11 -6.22 0.13
N LEU A 255 6.91 -6.57 -1.13
CA LEU A 255 7.66 -7.63 -1.78
C LEU A 255 9.08 -7.17 -2.12
N LYS A 256 10.06 -8.06 -1.95
CA LYS A 256 11.45 -7.86 -2.40
C LYS A 256 11.61 -8.40 -3.84
N PRO A 257 12.32 -7.70 -4.73
CA PRO A 257 13.11 -6.50 -4.51
C PRO A 257 12.26 -5.27 -4.22
N ILE A 258 12.71 -4.44 -3.25
CA ILE A 258 11.94 -3.27 -2.78
C ILE A 258 11.89 -2.21 -3.89
N GLU A 259 10.69 -1.89 -4.28
CA GLU A 259 10.38 -0.85 -5.24
C GLU A 259 9.98 0.43 -4.50
N GLU A 260 10.72 1.54 -4.74
CA GLU A 260 10.57 2.79 -3.98
C GLU A 260 9.12 3.30 -3.97
N ARG A 261 8.49 3.36 -5.15
CA ARG A 261 7.12 3.88 -5.28
C ARG A 261 6.13 3.07 -4.45
N LEU A 262 6.22 1.74 -4.52
CA LEU A 262 5.31 0.86 -3.81
C LEU A 262 5.50 0.93 -2.30
N LEU A 263 6.76 0.89 -1.82
CA LEU A 263 7.08 1.05 -0.41
C LEU A 263 6.54 2.36 0.14
N VAL A 264 6.85 3.48 -0.52
CA VAL A 264 6.44 4.82 -0.09
C VAL A 264 4.92 4.95 -0.08
N THR A 265 4.24 4.51 -1.15
CA THR A 265 2.78 4.56 -1.24
C THR A 265 2.12 3.78 -0.11
N LYS A 266 2.56 2.55 0.15
CA LYS A 266 2.02 1.72 1.23
C LYS A 266 2.31 2.33 2.61
N THR A 267 3.51 2.85 2.83
CA THR A 267 3.89 3.50 4.10
C THR A 267 3.02 4.72 4.38
N LEU A 268 2.93 5.66 3.44
CA LEU A 268 2.14 6.87 3.60
C LEU A 268 0.64 6.56 3.75
N PHE A 269 0.13 5.57 3.03
CA PHE A 269 -1.25 5.13 3.16
C PHE A 269 -1.57 4.60 4.57
N GLN A 270 -0.73 3.73 5.12
CA GLN A 270 -0.92 3.16 6.46
C GLN A 270 -0.80 4.23 7.56
N LEU A 271 0.19 5.11 7.45
CA LEU A 271 0.35 6.24 8.37
C LEU A 271 -0.88 7.15 8.38
N ARG A 272 -1.49 7.37 7.22
CA ARG A 272 -2.69 8.19 7.09
C ARG A 272 -3.90 7.53 7.74
N LEU A 273 -4.11 6.23 7.51
CA LEU A 273 -5.21 5.49 8.14
C LEU A 273 -5.09 5.48 9.66
N ALA A 274 -3.88 5.37 10.20
CA ALA A 274 -3.63 5.41 11.64
C ALA A 274 -3.94 6.79 12.26
N LYS A 275 -3.69 7.89 11.53
CA LYS A 275 -3.98 9.26 12.03
C LYS A 275 -5.45 9.66 11.94
N LEU A 276 -6.25 8.97 11.13
CA LEU A 276 -7.69 9.21 11.00
C LEU A 276 -8.52 8.37 11.99
N ALA A 277 -7.90 7.50 12.76
CA ALA A 277 -8.53 6.64 13.76
C ALA A 277 -8.44 7.27 15.15
#